data_f044ceeff6c5074f35036c8c07fa1ab1
#
_entry.id   f044ceeff6c5074f35036c8c07fa1ab1
#
_cell.length_a   1.000
_cell.length_b   1.000
_cell.length_c   1.000
_cell.angle_alpha   90.00
_cell.angle_beta   90.00
_cell.angle_gamma   90.00
#
_symmetry.space_group_name_H-M   'P 1'
#
loop_
_entity.id
_entity.type
_entity.pdbx_description
1 polymer ?
#
loop_
_entity_poly.entity_id
_entity_poly.type
_entity_poly.pdbx_seq_one_letter_code
_entity_poly.pdbx_strand_id
1 'polypeptide(L)'
;MKWAPYLLSILRIVTGLLFIQHGGEKLWGFAGGRIDHNFPELHALAGPIELIGGLLIALGLFTRSTAFILCGEMAVAYFRTWAPRGFFPISNGGEEAVLFCYLYLWLVTSGGGPWSLDALRERRHKGTKRVKQTLGSWEPYARSILRIILAFVFSLHGYRLVYEMFPQLARRGGVGRMPLDGLPQFTGYIAIVGGALLLLGLLTQVAALVLSLQSLAAYLLIAAPRSPVPLRAGGNEVLLYFLVFLYLAAVGGGIWSLDFAIQRRRGAMGFQRTHS
;
A
#
# COMPACT_ATOMS: atom_id res chain seq x y z
N MET A 1 1.00 -1.26 -20.00
CA MET A 1 1.95 -2.40 -19.96
C MET A 1 1.18 -3.71 -19.82
N LYS A 2 1.60 -4.78 -20.51
CA LYS A 2 0.92 -6.11 -20.49
C LYS A 2 0.99 -6.79 -19.09
N TRP A 3 1.92 -6.38 -18.23
CA TRP A 3 2.17 -6.98 -16.91
C TRP A 3 1.32 -6.39 -15.77
N ALA A 4 0.72 -5.22 -15.94
CA ALA A 4 -0.04 -4.54 -14.89
C ALA A 4 -1.16 -5.39 -14.24
N PRO A 5 -1.96 -6.16 -14.98
CA PRO A 5 -2.98 -7.03 -14.37
C PRO A 5 -2.39 -8.14 -13.49
N TYR A 6 -1.21 -8.64 -13.84
CA TYR A 6 -0.52 -9.67 -13.05
C TYR A 6 0.08 -9.09 -11.77
N LEU A 7 0.65 -7.87 -11.84
CA LEU A 7 1.11 -7.15 -10.66
C LEU A 7 -0.03 -6.85 -9.70
N LEU A 8 -1.23 -6.51 -10.20
CA LEU A 8 -2.44 -6.40 -9.38
C LEU A 8 -2.72 -7.71 -8.63
N SER A 9 -2.64 -8.86 -9.31
CA SER A 9 -2.87 -10.15 -8.68
C SER A 9 -1.83 -10.47 -7.60
N ILE A 10 -0.55 -10.17 -7.85
CA ILE A 10 0.54 -10.35 -6.88
C ILE A 10 0.31 -9.45 -5.66
N LEU A 11 0.06 -8.16 -5.88
CA LEU A 11 -0.21 -7.19 -4.81
C LEU A 11 -1.38 -7.66 -3.94
N ARG A 12 -2.49 -8.08 -4.54
CA ARG A 12 -3.65 -8.64 -3.84
C ARG A 12 -3.30 -9.88 -3.01
N ILE A 13 -2.57 -10.85 -3.60
CA ILE A 13 -2.20 -12.09 -2.90
C ILE A 13 -1.34 -11.76 -1.69
N VAL A 14 -0.30 -10.96 -1.85
CA VAL A 14 0.59 -10.61 -0.75
C VAL A 14 -0.14 -9.82 0.33
N THR A 15 -0.98 -8.85 -0.05
CA THR A 15 -1.82 -8.09 0.89
C THR A 15 -2.71 -9.01 1.71
N GLY A 16 -3.36 -10.00 1.07
CA GLY A 16 -4.17 -11.01 1.76
C GLY A 16 -3.35 -11.85 2.73
N LEU A 17 -2.15 -12.29 2.34
CA LEU A 17 -1.26 -13.08 3.20
C LEU A 17 -0.77 -12.28 4.42
N LEU A 18 -0.44 -11.00 4.24
CA LEU A 18 -0.09 -10.12 5.34
C LEU A 18 -1.26 -9.96 6.32
N PHE A 19 -2.46 -9.84 5.79
CA PHE A 19 -3.66 -9.69 6.60
C PHE A 19 -4.04 -10.96 7.37
N ILE A 20 -3.79 -12.15 6.78
CA ILE A 20 -3.88 -13.43 7.50
C ILE A 20 -2.92 -13.46 8.71
N GLN A 21 -1.71 -12.92 8.57
CA GLN A 21 -0.76 -12.84 9.68
C GLN A 21 -1.30 -11.99 10.83
N HIS A 22 -1.92 -10.83 10.54
CA HIS A 22 -2.55 -9.96 11.55
C HIS A 22 -3.72 -10.65 12.26
N GLY A 23 -4.59 -11.34 11.51
CA GLY A 23 -5.67 -12.12 12.09
C GLY A 23 -5.16 -13.26 12.98
N GLY A 24 -4.11 -13.96 12.54
CA GLY A 24 -3.46 -15.02 13.31
C GLY A 24 -2.77 -14.50 14.57
N GLU A 25 -2.16 -13.31 14.51
CA GLU A 25 -1.58 -12.64 15.67
C GLU A 25 -2.63 -12.37 16.74
N LYS A 26 -3.78 -11.79 16.35
CA LYS A 26 -4.86 -11.45 17.27
C LYS A 26 -5.55 -12.68 17.89
N LEU A 27 -5.68 -13.77 17.14
CA LEU A 27 -6.39 -14.97 17.58
C LEU A 27 -5.52 -15.92 18.41
N TRP A 28 -4.26 -16.10 18.03
CA TRP A 28 -3.39 -17.14 18.58
C TRP A 28 -2.01 -16.62 19.00
N GLY A 29 -1.76 -15.31 18.96
CA GLY A 29 -0.42 -14.76 19.21
C GLY A 29 0.60 -15.20 18.15
N PHE A 30 0.14 -15.51 16.94
CA PHE A 30 1.02 -15.88 15.80
C PHE A 30 2.09 -14.80 15.60
N ALA A 31 3.28 -15.20 15.22
CA ALA A 31 4.42 -14.32 15.04
C ALA A 31 4.98 -13.68 16.33
N GLY A 32 4.59 -14.17 17.52
CA GLY A 32 5.07 -13.67 18.82
C GLY A 32 4.43 -12.34 19.23
N GLY A 33 3.32 -11.97 18.58
CA GLY A 33 2.50 -10.82 18.97
C GLY A 33 1.91 -11.00 20.38
N ARG A 34 1.80 -9.89 21.10
CA ARG A 34 1.06 -9.88 22.36
C ARG A 34 -0.41 -9.62 22.05
N ILE A 35 -1.28 -10.48 22.56
CA ILE A 35 -2.72 -10.20 22.57
C ILE A 35 -2.89 -8.93 23.42
N ASP A 36 -3.33 -7.84 22.83
CA ASP A 36 -3.60 -6.61 23.57
C ASP A 36 -4.90 -6.77 24.36
N HIS A 37 -4.75 -6.97 25.67
CA HIS A 37 -5.88 -7.16 26.58
C HIS A 37 -6.67 -5.88 26.89
N ASN A 38 -6.22 -4.71 26.39
CA ASN A 38 -6.93 -3.44 26.63
C ASN A 38 -8.24 -3.34 25.83
N PHE A 39 -8.36 -4.08 24.72
CA PHE A 39 -9.55 -4.10 23.86
C PHE A 39 -9.91 -5.53 23.43
N PRO A 40 -10.21 -6.46 24.35
CA PRO A 40 -10.40 -7.87 24.03
C PRO A 40 -11.55 -8.11 23.06
N GLU A 41 -12.66 -7.36 23.18
CA GLU A 41 -13.83 -7.48 22.32
C GLU A 41 -13.50 -7.05 20.88
N LEU A 42 -12.70 -6.01 20.71
CA LEU A 42 -12.29 -5.52 19.38
C LEU A 42 -11.37 -6.53 18.68
N HIS A 43 -10.43 -7.13 19.41
CA HIS A 43 -9.55 -8.16 18.89
C HIS A 43 -10.29 -9.46 18.58
N ALA A 44 -11.28 -9.82 19.38
CA ALA A 44 -12.13 -10.99 19.15
C ALA A 44 -12.96 -10.86 17.86
N LEU A 45 -13.34 -9.64 17.48
CA LEU A 45 -14.03 -9.38 16.20
C LEU A 45 -13.05 -9.21 15.04
N ALA A 46 -12.00 -8.43 15.23
CA ALA A 46 -11.04 -8.10 14.16
C ALA A 46 -10.25 -9.34 13.71
N GLY A 47 -9.80 -10.19 14.63
CA GLY A 47 -9.03 -11.38 14.30
C GLY A 47 -9.68 -12.29 13.26
N PRO A 48 -10.94 -12.75 13.47
CA PRO A 48 -11.66 -13.54 12.47
C PRO A 48 -11.90 -12.79 11.15
N ILE A 49 -12.22 -11.50 11.19
CA ILE A 49 -12.44 -10.67 9.99
C ILE A 49 -11.16 -10.59 9.16
N GLU A 50 -10.04 -10.29 9.79
CA GLU A 50 -8.74 -10.21 9.14
C GLU A 50 -8.27 -11.56 8.59
N LEU A 51 -8.46 -12.64 9.34
CA LEU A 51 -8.07 -13.98 8.92
C LEU A 51 -8.90 -14.46 7.71
N ILE A 52 -10.23 -14.42 7.83
CA ILE A 52 -11.13 -14.87 6.77
C ILE A 52 -11.06 -13.90 5.58
N GLY A 53 -11.10 -12.60 5.85
CA GLY A 53 -11.00 -11.57 4.82
C GLY A 53 -9.66 -11.64 4.07
N GLY A 54 -8.56 -11.81 4.79
CA GLY A 54 -7.24 -12.01 4.20
C GLY A 54 -7.19 -13.25 3.30
N LEU A 55 -7.79 -14.37 3.73
CA LEU A 55 -7.89 -15.57 2.91
C LEU A 55 -8.72 -15.33 1.64
N LEU A 56 -9.87 -14.69 1.75
CA LEU A 56 -10.72 -14.36 0.61
C LEU A 56 -10.01 -13.41 -0.37
N ILE A 57 -9.30 -12.40 0.15
CA ILE A 57 -8.46 -11.52 -0.67
C ILE A 57 -7.34 -12.31 -1.34
N ALA A 58 -6.59 -13.15 -0.62
CA ALA A 58 -5.50 -13.94 -1.19
C ALA A 58 -5.98 -14.88 -2.31
N LEU A 59 -7.14 -15.51 -2.15
CA LEU A 59 -7.76 -16.35 -3.18
C LEU A 59 -8.41 -15.51 -4.31
N GLY A 60 -8.70 -14.26 -4.08
CA GLY A 60 -9.45 -13.40 -5.00
C GLY A 60 -10.90 -13.85 -5.17
N LEU A 61 -11.53 -14.22 -4.06
CA LEU A 61 -12.92 -14.65 -4.00
C LEU A 61 -13.75 -13.59 -3.32
N PHE A 62 -14.83 -13.12 -3.98
CA PHE A 62 -15.63 -11.98 -3.55
C PHE A 62 -14.77 -10.73 -3.29
N THR A 63 -13.72 -10.53 -4.08
CA THR A 63 -12.66 -9.55 -3.82
C THR A 63 -13.19 -8.17 -3.49
N ARG A 64 -14.17 -7.65 -4.26
CA ARG A 64 -14.70 -6.30 -4.08
C ARG A 64 -15.46 -6.13 -2.77
N SER A 65 -16.33 -7.08 -2.41
CA SER A 65 -17.11 -7.03 -1.17
C SER A 65 -16.23 -7.21 0.05
N THR A 66 -15.28 -8.16 -0.01
CA THR A 66 -14.32 -8.40 1.06
C THR A 66 -13.43 -7.16 1.26
N ALA A 67 -12.89 -6.60 0.19
CA ALA A 67 -12.08 -5.38 0.26
C ALA A 67 -12.84 -4.20 0.85
N PHE A 68 -14.14 -4.06 0.57
CA PHE A 68 -14.99 -3.02 1.18
C PHE A 68 -15.10 -3.19 2.70
N ILE A 69 -15.34 -4.43 3.17
CA ILE A 69 -15.42 -4.73 4.61
C ILE A 69 -14.07 -4.45 5.29
N LEU A 70 -12.96 -4.92 4.72
CA LEU A 70 -11.62 -4.73 5.28
C LEU A 70 -11.18 -3.26 5.26
N CYS A 71 -11.57 -2.50 4.23
CA CYS A 71 -11.38 -1.05 4.20
C CYS A 71 -12.09 -0.37 5.38
N GLY A 72 -13.35 -0.73 5.64
CA GLY A 72 -14.12 -0.22 6.77
C GLY A 72 -13.51 -0.60 8.11
N GLU A 73 -13.07 -1.85 8.27
CA GLU A 73 -12.39 -2.32 9.46
C GLU A 73 -11.12 -1.51 9.75
N MET A 74 -10.25 -1.32 8.74
CA MET A 74 -9.03 -0.53 8.89
C MET A 74 -9.30 0.94 9.21
N ALA A 75 -10.35 1.52 8.65
CA ALA A 75 -10.77 2.87 9.01
C ALA A 75 -11.21 2.94 10.49
N VAL A 76 -12.03 2.00 10.94
CA VAL A 76 -12.45 1.92 12.35
C VAL A 76 -11.24 1.72 13.26
N ALA A 77 -10.34 0.80 12.92
CA ALA A 77 -9.11 0.55 13.67
C ALA A 77 -8.27 1.82 13.79
N TYR A 78 -8.08 2.56 12.68
CA TYR A 78 -7.33 3.81 12.69
C TYR A 78 -7.96 4.86 13.61
N PHE A 79 -9.23 5.19 13.40
CA PHE A 79 -9.88 6.26 14.16
C PHE A 79 -10.08 5.93 15.64
N ARG A 80 -10.26 4.66 16.00
CA ARG A 80 -10.47 4.24 17.37
C ARG A 80 -9.16 4.05 18.16
N THR A 81 -8.13 3.51 17.52
CA THR A 81 -6.90 3.11 18.22
C THR A 81 -5.77 4.12 18.05
N TRP A 82 -5.58 4.66 16.83
CA TRP A 82 -4.40 5.42 16.47
C TRP A 82 -4.63 6.93 16.44
N ALA A 83 -5.69 7.41 15.80
CA ALA A 83 -5.99 8.83 15.66
C ALA A 83 -6.07 9.60 17.00
N PRO A 84 -6.55 9.02 18.12
CA PRO A 84 -6.54 9.70 19.42
C PRO A 84 -5.13 10.00 19.95
N ARG A 85 -4.10 9.31 19.46
CA ARG A 85 -2.70 9.51 19.86
C ARG A 85 -1.99 10.62 19.08
N GLY A 86 -2.57 11.11 18.00
CA GLY A 86 -2.02 12.19 17.17
C GLY A 86 -2.60 12.20 15.77
N PHE A 87 -2.46 13.34 15.08
CA PHE A 87 -3.06 13.54 13.76
C PHE A 87 -2.34 12.76 12.64
N PHE A 88 -1.00 12.69 12.70
CA PHE A 88 -0.22 12.07 11.61
C PHE A 88 -0.02 10.58 11.84
N PRO A 89 -0.34 9.72 10.82
CA PRO A 89 -0.18 8.26 10.93
C PRO A 89 1.22 7.82 11.32
N ILE A 90 2.24 8.48 10.81
CA ILE A 90 3.65 8.19 11.10
C ILE A 90 4.03 8.41 12.58
N SER A 91 3.40 9.36 13.25
CA SER A 91 3.70 9.71 14.64
C SER A 91 2.83 8.96 15.64
N ASN A 92 1.63 8.56 15.22
CA ASN A 92 0.69 7.84 16.09
C ASN A 92 0.81 6.30 15.98
N GLY A 93 1.57 5.79 15.00
CA GLY A 93 1.76 4.35 14.73
C GLY A 93 0.66 3.72 13.88
N GLY A 94 -0.25 4.52 13.30
CA GLY A 94 -1.37 4.06 12.47
C GLY A 94 -1.07 3.97 10.96
N GLU A 95 0.19 4.06 10.58
CA GLU A 95 0.63 4.09 9.18
C GLU A 95 0.12 2.84 8.43
N GLU A 96 0.31 1.67 8.99
CA GLU A 96 -0.09 0.40 8.39
C GLU A 96 -1.62 0.31 8.19
N ALA A 97 -2.42 0.77 9.16
CA ALA A 97 -3.88 0.80 9.04
C ALA A 97 -4.34 1.71 7.89
N VAL A 98 -3.70 2.87 7.72
CA VAL A 98 -3.96 3.79 6.60
C VAL A 98 -3.59 3.15 5.26
N LEU A 99 -2.43 2.48 5.17
CA LEU A 99 -1.99 1.81 3.96
C LEU A 99 -2.98 0.72 3.53
N PHE A 100 -3.37 -0.17 4.44
CA PHE A 100 -4.35 -1.22 4.15
C PHE A 100 -5.72 -0.64 3.79
N CYS A 101 -6.20 0.38 4.51
CA CYS A 101 -7.48 1.02 4.24
C CYS A 101 -7.57 1.51 2.78
N TYR A 102 -6.60 2.31 2.33
CA TYR A 102 -6.64 2.85 0.96
C TYR A 102 -6.31 1.83 -0.11
N LEU A 103 -5.50 0.82 0.20
CA LEU A 103 -5.24 -0.29 -0.70
C LEU A 103 -6.50 -1.14 -0.92
N TYR A 104 -7.26 -1.44 0.15
CA TYR A 104 -8.53 -2.13 0.03
C TYR A 104 -9.59 -1.28 -0.68
N LEU A 105 -9.66 0.03 -0.40
CA LEU A 105 -10.54 0.94 -1.13
C LEU A 105 -10.29 0.89 -2.66
N TRP A 106 -9.02 0.86 -3.04
CA TRP A 106 -8.66 0.71 -4.44
C TRP A 106 -9.02 -0.68 -4.99
N LEU A 107 -8.83 -1.77 -4.23
CA LEU A 107 -9.24 -3.12 -4.63
C LEU A 107 -10.75 -3.25 -4.83
N VAL A 108 -11.60 -2.48 -4.13
CA VAL A 108 -13.04 -2.40 -4.40
C VAL A 108 -13.31 -2.03 -5.85
N THR A 109 -12.54 -1.10 -6.40
CA THR A 109 -12.74 -0.60 -7.76
C THR A 109 -11.99 -1.40 -8.81
N SER A 110 -10.77 -1.84 -8.55
CA SER A 110 -9.92 -2.61 -9.47
C SER A 110 -10.31 -4.08 -9.57
N GLY A 111 -10.79 -4.68 -8.48
CA GLY A 111 -11.11 -6.11 -8.39
C GLY A 111 -9.88 -7.01 -8.20
N GLY A 112 -10.05 -8.31 -8.39
CA GLY A 112 -9.06 -9.34 -8.02
C GLY A 112 -7.92 -9.59 -9.02
N GLY A 113 -7.99 -9.03 -10.22
CA GLY A 113 -7.02 -9.32 -11.28
C GLY A 113 -7.18 -10.73 -11.91
N PRO A 114 -6.33 -11.08 -12.89
CA PRO A 114 -6.49 -12.30 -13.68
C PRO A 114 -6.28 -13.60 -12.90
N TRP A 115 -5.49 -13.59 -11.82
CA TRP A 115 -5.23 -14.76 -10.97
C TRP A 115 -6.20 -14.83 -9.77
N SER A 116 -7.46 -14.47 -9.97
CA SER A 116 -8.50 -14.52 -8.94
C SER A 116 -9.55 -15.59 -9.25
N LEU A 117 -10.14 -16.17 -8.20
CA LEU A 117 -11.29 -17.06 -8.34
C LEU A 117 -12.50 -16.32 -8.93
N ASP A 118 -12.62 -15.03 -8.66
CA ASP A 118 -13.64 -14.18 -9.28
C ASP A 118 -13.49 -14.15 -10.82
N ALA A 119 -12.26 -14.03 -11.33
CA ALA A 119 -12.00 -14.07 -12.77
C ALA A 119 -12.33 -15.43 -13.39
N LEU A 120 -12.09 -16.54 -12.69
CA LEU A 120 -12.47 -17.88 -13.14
C LEU A 120 -13.99 -18.07 -13.18
N ARG A 121 -14.71 -17.56 -12.15
CA ARG A 121 -16.19 -17.60 -12.09
C ARG A 121 -16.83 -16.77 -13.21
N GLU A 122 -16.27 -15.59 -13.48
CA GLU A 122 -16.76 -14.69 -14.54
C GLU A 122 -16.64 -15.30 -15.95
N ARG A 123 -15.59 -16.07 -16.19
CA ARG A 123 -15.44 -16.81 -17.48
C ARG A 123 -16.57 -17.82 -17.68
N ARG A 124 -17.15 -18.35 -16.60
CA ARG A 124 -18.24 -19.35 -16.63
C ARG A 124 -19.64 -18.72 -16.67
N HIS A 125 -19.83 -17.51 -16.14
CA HIS A 125 -21.12 -16.85 -16.01
C HIS A 125 -21.15 -15.44 -16.63
N LYS A 126 -21.90 -15.27 -17.72
CA LYS A 126 -22.00 -14.00 -18.47
C LYS A 126 -22.83 -12.87 -17.77
N GLY A 127 -23.33 -13.10 -16.55
CA GLY A 127 -24.39 -12.27 -15.93
C GLY A 127 -24.00 -11.00 -15.15
N THR A 128 -22.73 -10.84 -14.71
CA THR A 128 -22.37 -9.84 -13.69
C THR A 128 -21.70 -8.57 -14.27
N LYS A 129 -22.01 -8.22 -15.53
CA LYS A 129 -21.30 -7.15 -16.25
C LYS A 129 -21.55 -5.74 -15.69
N ARG A 130 -22.78 -5.41 -15.24
CA ARG A 130 -23.19 -4.03 -14.92
C ARG A 130 -22.49 -3.44 -13.69
N VAL A 131 -22.46 -4.15 -12.56
CA VAL A 131 -21.81 -3.70 -11.31
C VAL A 131 -20.30 -3.56 -11.50
N LYS A 132 -19.67 -4.51 -12.22
CA LYS A 132 -18.26 -4.48 -12.55
C LYS A 132 -17.89 -3.25 -13.40
N GLN A 133 -18.74 -2.91 -14.36
CA GLN A 133 -18.53 -1.77 -15.27
C GLN A 133 -18.64 -0.44 -14.51
N THR A 134 -19.61 -0.30 -13.61
CA THR A 134 -19.78 0.89 -12.78
C THR A 134 -18.64 1.08 -11.79
N LEU A 135 -18.26 0.04 -11.03
CA LEU A 135 -17.14 0.14 -10.09
C LEU A 135 -15.79 0.30 -10.79
N GLY A 136 -15.62 -0.33 -11.95
CA GLY A 136 -14.39 -0.20 -12.76
C GLY A 136 -14.17 1.22 -13.31
N SER A 137 -15.25 2.00 -13.54
CA SER A 137 -15.11 3.39 -13.97
C SER A 137 -14.53 4.31 -12.87
N TRP A 138 -14.62 3.90 -11.61
CA TRP A 138 -14.04 4.61 -10.48
C TRP A 138 -12.55 4.26 -10.20
N GLU A 139 -12.03 3.21 -10.85
CA GLU A 139 -10.63 2.76 -10.65
C GLU A 139 -9.61 3.88 -10.85
N PRO A 140 -9.66 4.72 -11.90
CA PRO A 140 -8.66 5.77 -12.10
C PRO A 140 -8.69 6.85 -10.99
N TYR A 141 -9.85 7.09 -10.39
CA TYR A 141 -9.99 8.00 -9.23
C TYR A 141 -9.43 7.37 -7.98
N ALA A 142 -9.82 6.12 -7.67
CA ALA A 142 -9.33 5.40 -6.50
C ALA A 142 -7.81 5.21 -6.54
N ARG A 143 -7.23 4.95 -7.72
CA ARG A 143 -5.78 4.90 -7.94
C ARG A 143 -5.11 6.25 -7.67
N SER A 144 -5.75 7.34 -8.09
CA SER A 144 -5.22 8.69 -7.81
C SER A 144 -5.22 8.98 -6.31
N ILE A 145 -6.27 8.59 -5.59
CA ILE A 145 -6.36 8.72 -4.12
C ILE A 145 -5.28 7.86 -3.45
N LEU A 146 -5.18 6.58 -3.81
CA LEU A 146 -4.15 5.67 -3.29
C LEU A 146 -2.75 6.27 -3.47
N ARG A 147 -2.43 6.75 -4.66
CA ARG A 147 -1.14 7.39 -4.95
C ARG A 147 -0.88 8.60 -4.05
N ILE A 148 -1.86 9.51 -3.91
CA ILE A 148 -1.72 10.73 -3.12
C ILE A 148 -1.47 10.39 -1.65
N ILE A 149 -2.27 9.50 -1.07
CA ILE A 149 -2.15 9.11 0.34
C ILE A 149 -0.82 8.40 0.60
N LEU A 150 -0.46 7.43 -0.24
CA LEU A 150 0.81 6.71 -0.12
C LEU A 150 2.01 7.65 -0.26
N ALA A 151 1.97 8.55 -1.23
CA ALA A 151 3.02 9.53 -1.44
C ALA A 151 3.17 10.46 -0.23
N PHE A 152 2.06 10.91 0.34
CA PHE A 152 2.07 11.75 1.53
C PHE A 152 2.67 11.02 2.74
N VAL A 153 2.17 9.83 3.06
CA VAL A 153 2.65 9.06 4.23
C VAL A 153 4.13 8.68 4.04
N PHE A 154 4.53 8.28 2.84
CA PHE A 154 5.94 7.94 2.55
C PHE A 154 6.87 9.15 2.61
N SER A 155 6.41 10.34 2.21
CA SER A 155 7.18 11.59 2.40
C SER A 155 7.40 11.91 3.87
N LEU A 156 6.39 11.70 4.72
CA LEU A 156 6.53 11.84 6.17
C LEU A 156 7.52 10.82 6.75
N HIS A 157 7.52 9.58 6.24
CA HIS A 157 8.51 8.57 6.61
C HIS A 157 9.94 9.01 6.25
N GLY A 158 10.14 9.57 5.06
CA GLY A 158 11.41 10.17 4.66
C GLY A 158 11.83 11.33 5.57
N TYR A 159 10.89 12.23 5.92
CA TYR A 159 11.14 13.32 6.85
C TYR A 159 11.60 12.81 8.22
N ARG A 160 10.93 11.79 8.76
CA ARG A 160 11.30 11.17 10.03
C ARG A 160 12.70 10.57 10.00
N LEU A 161 13.08 9.91 8.91
CA LEU A 161 14.43 9.36 8.74
C LEU A 161 15.49 10.47 8.77
N VAL A 162 15.25 11.60 8.11
CA VAL A 162 16.24 12.68 8.01
C VAL A 162 16.32 13.50 9.29
N TYR A 163 15.17 13.90 9.85
CA TYR A 163 15.11 14.95 10.87
C TYR A 163 14.89 14.46 12.29
N GLU A 164 14.22 13.32 12.48
CA GLU A 164 13.86 12.81 13.81
C GLU A 164 14.67 11.60 14.23
N MET A 165 14.78 10.61 13.34
CA MET A 165 15.37 9.32 13.71
C MET A 165 16.90 9.38 13.70
N PHE A 166 17.53 10.04 12.75
CA PHE A 166 18.97 10.07 12.61
C PHE A 166 19.69 10.70 13.81
N PRO A 167 19.28 11.89 14.32
CA PRO A 167 19.90 12.47 15.49
C PRO A 167 19.74 11.64 16.77
N GLN A 168 18.61 10.91 16.91
CA GLN A 168 18.37 10.05 18.07
C GLN A 168 19.24 8.78 18.02
N LEU A 169 19.38 8.18 16.85
CA LEU A 169 20.27 7.03 16.64
C LEU A 169 21.72 7.41 16.87
N ALA A 170 22.16 8.54 16.37
CA ALA A 170 23.52 9.07 16.60
C ALA A 170 23.80 9.29 18.09
N ARG A 171 22.87 9.89 18.84
CA ARG A 171 23.00 10.14 20.30
C ARG A 171 23.04 8.84 21.13
N ARG A 172 22.35 7.78 20.70
CA ARG A 172 22.29 6.49 21.41
C ARG A 172 23.43 5.54 21.10
N GLY A 173 24.43 5.97 20.30
CA GLY A 173 25.54 5.10 19.88
C GLY A 173 25.10 3.92 19.01
N GLY A 174 23.82 3.88 18.60
CA GLY A 174 23.25 2.78 17.83
C GLY A 174 23.67 2.78 16.36
N VAL A 175 24.21 3.88 15.87
CA VAL A 175 24.67 4.03 14.48
C VAL A 175 25.99 3.28 14.22
N GLY A 176 26.79 3.04 15.25
CA GLY A 176 28.06 2.31 15.12
C GLY A 176 27.94 0.83 14.75
N ARG A 177 26.74 0.31 14.53
CA ARG A 177 26.48 -1.07 14.05
C ARG A 177 25.81 -1.13 12.67
N MET A 178 25.41 0.00 12.08
CA MET A 178 25.03 0.02 10.67
C MET A 178 26.30 0.31 9.84
N PRO A 179 26.75 -0.62 8.99
CA PRO A 179 27.99 -0.45 8.22
C PRO A 179 27.90 0.60 7.10
N LEU A 180 26.89 1.46 7.11
CA LEU A 180 26.58 2.42 6.06
C LEU A 180 26.19 3.77 6.68
N ASP A 181 27.18 4.45 7.28
CA ASP A 181 27.04 5.81 7.77
C ASP A 181 26.48 6.73 6.66
N GLY A 182 25.33 7.39 6.93
CA GLY A 182 24.67 8.27 5.96
C GLY A 182 23.61 7.62 5.07
N LEU A 183 23.51 6.30 4.97
CA LEU A 183 22.49 5.63 4.14
C LEU A 183 21.05 5.97 4.57
N PRO A 184 20.69 6.02 5.86
CA PRO A 184 19.33 6.39 6.29
C PRO A 184 18.96 7.81 5.87
N GLN A 185 19.90 8.77 5.93
CA GLN A 185 19.64 10.14 5.46
C GLN A 185 19.42 10.18 3.95
N PHE A 186 20.28 9.52 3.18
CA PHE A 186 20.17 9.47 1.73
C PHE A 186 18.84 8.85 1.29
N THR A 187 18.43 7.73 1.89
CA THR A 187 17.13 7.10 1.63
C THR A 187 15.98 7.98 2.06
N GLY A 188 16.11 8.75 3.14
CA GLY A 188 15.13 9.74 3.59
C GLY A 188 14.92 10.86 2.56
N TYR A 189 16.00 11.42 1.99
CA TYR A 189 15.88 12.43 0.93
C TYR A 189 15.23 11.86 -0.34
N ILE A 190 15.58 10.63 -0.76
CA ILE A 190 14.92 9.97 -1.90
C ILE A 190 13.43 9.81 -1.62
N ALA A 191 13.04 9.41 -0.40
CA ALA A 191 11.64 9.27 0.00
C ALA A 191 10.88 10.60 -0.03
N ILE A 192 11.49 11.70 0.43
CA ILE A 192 10.87 13.04 0.39
C ILE A 192 10.67 13.50 -1.06
N VAL A 193 11.74 13.48 -1.86
CA VAL A 193 11.69 13.93 -3.26
C VAL A 193 10.78 13.04 -4.11
N GLY A 194 10.97 11.73 -4.04
CA GLY A 194 10.15 10.77 -4.76
C GLY A 194 8.68 10.82 -4.34
N GLY A 195 8.42 10.96 -3.04
CA GLY A 195 7.09 11.16 -2.51
C GLY A 195 6.44 12.46 -3.00
N ALA A 196 7.16 13.57 -3.03
CA ALA A 196 6.67 14.84 -3.58
C ALA A 196 6.33 14.72 -5.08
N LEU A 197 7.18 14.06 -5.87
CA LEU A 197 6.90 13.78 -7.28
C LEU A 197 5.64 12.92 -7.46
N LEU A 198 5.49 11.87 -6.64
CA LEU A 198 4.28 11.04 -6.64
C LEU A 198 3.05 11.82 -6.19
N LEU A 199 3.17 12.70 -5.20
CA LEU A 199 2.06 13.51 -4.71
C LEU A 199 1.51 14.41 -5.81
N LEU A 200 2.38 15.06 -6.57
CA LEU A 200 2.04 15.85 -7.75
C LEU A 200 1.61 14.98 -8.94
N GLY A 201 2.00 13.72 -8.96
CA GLY A 201 1.80 12.84 -10.11
C GLY A 201 2.67 13.26 -11.30
N LEU A 202 3.88 13.70 -11.03
CA LEU A 202 4.88 14.08 -12.04
C LEU A 202 5.97 13.02 -12.10
N LEU A 203 6.32 12.58 -13.31
CA LEU A 203 7.23 11.47 -13.55
C LEU A 203 6.85 10.23 -12.72
N THR A 204 5.55 10.00 -12.57
CA THR A 204 4.98 9.01 -11.63
C THR A 204 5.62 7.63 -11.76
N GLN A 205 5.80 7.14 -12.99
CA GLN A 205 6.34 5.80 -13.23
C GLN A 205 7.80 5.67 -12.78
N VAL A 206 8.61 6.70 -13.02
CA VAL A 206 10.04 6.70 -12.64
C VAL A 206 10.17 6.86 -11.13
N ALA A 207 9.47 7.83 -10.52
CA ALA A 207 9.48 8.04 -9.09
C ALA A 207 9.00 6.79 -8.33
N ALA A 208 7.90 6.19 -8.78
CA ALA A 208 7.38 4.96 -8.20
C ALA A 208 8.35 3.78 -8.32
N LEU A 209 9.06 3.63 -9.44
CA LEU A 209 10.08 2.59 -9.60
C LEU A 209 11.24 2.79 -8.61
N VAL A 210 11.76 4.00 -8.48
CA VAL A 210 12.85 4.32 -7.55
C VAL A 210 12.42 4.02 -6.11
N LEU A 211 11.23 4.47 -5.69
CA LEU A 211 10.72 4.21 -4.34
C LEU A 211 10.41 2.73 -4.11
N SER A 212 9.98 2.00 -5.13
CA SER A 212 9.79 0.55 -5.07
C SER A 212 11.14 -0.16 -4.80
N LEU A 213 12.18 0.17 -5.57
CA LEU A 213 13.51 -0.41 -5.39
C LEU A 213 14.11 -0.06 -4.02
N GLN A 214 13.92 1.17 -3.54
CA GLN A 214 14.32 1.59 -2.20
C GLN A 214 13.61 0.75 -1.12
N SER A 215 12.28 0.57 -1.24
CA SER A 215 11.51 -0.23 -0.29
C SER A 215 11.92 -1.70 -0.33
N LEU A 216 12.18 -2.26 -1.52
CA LEU A 216 12.70 -3.63 -1.66
C LEU A 216 14.06 -3.78 -0.98
N ALA A 217 14.98 -2.84 -1.20
CA ALA A 217 16.28 -2.85 -0.55
C ALA A 217 16.15 -2.78 0.97
N ALA A 218 15.30 -1.90 1.49
CA ALA A 218 15.03 -1.80 2.92
C ALA A 218 14.44 -3.12 3.48
N TYR A 219 13.53 -3.76 2.76
CA TYR A 219 12.99 -5.06 3.15
C TYR A 219 14.08 -6.13 3.21
N LEU A 220 14.86 -6.30 2.14
CA LEU A 220 15.87 -7.35 2.03
C LEU A 220 17.04 -7.16 2.99
N LEU A 221 17.47 -5.92 3.21
CA LEU A 221 18.64 -5.61 4.02
C LEU A 221 18.35 -5.45 5.52
N ILE A 222 17.12 -5.04 5.87
CA ILE A 222 16.79 -4.69 7.25
C ILE A 222 15.73 -5.63 7.84
N ALA A 223 14.63 -5.89 7.14
CA ALA A 223 13.52 -6.67 7.67
C ALA A 223 13.76 -8.18 7.53
N ALA A 224 14.02 -8.67 6.32
CA ALA A 224 14.16 -10.09 6.02
C ALA A 224 15.22 -10.82 6.86
N PRO A 225 16.41 -10.22 7.16
CA PRO A 225 17.40 -10.87 8.03
C PRO A 225 16.94 -11.06 9.48
N ARG A 226 15.94 -10.25 9.94
CA ARG A 226 15.42 -10.34 11.33
C ARG A 226 14.44 -11.50 11.49
N SER A 227 13.61 -11.74 10.48
CA SER A 227 12.62 -12.83 10.50
C SER A 227 12.13 -13.12 9.08
N PRO A 228 11.87 -14.40 8.74
CA PRO A 228 11.19 -14.77 7.50
C PRO A 228 9.70 -14.35 7.51
N VAL A 229 9.13 -14.05 8.68
CA VAL A 229 7.76 -13.58 8.83
C VAL A 229 7.78 -12.05 8.83
N PRO A 230 7.22 -11.37 7.80
CA PRO A 230 7.26 -9.91 7.68
C PRO A 230 6.73 -9.18 8.92
N LEU A 231 5.65 -9.68 9.54
CA LEU A 231 5.04 -9.12 10.73
C LEU A 231 6.04 -9.03 11.91
N ARG A 232 6.79 -10.10 12.16
CA ARG A 232 7.83 -10.13 13.22
C ARG A 232 8.99 -9.19 12.97
N ALA A 233 9.31 -9.01 11.69
CA ALA A 233 10.43 -8.19 11.27
C ALA A 233 10.11 -6.69 11.22
N GLY A 234 8.84 -6.29 11.42
CA GLY A 234 8.36 -4.93 11.11
C GLY A 234 8.45 -4.63 9.60
N GLY A 235 8.34 -5.66 8.77
CA GLY A 235 8.54 -5.57 7.33
C GLY A 235 7.24 -5.41 6.52
N ASN A 236 6.07 -5.48 7.16
CA ASN A 236 4.78 -5.42 6.46
C ASN A 236 4.62 -4.12 5.66
N GLU A 237 4.83 -2.98 6.31
CA GLU A 237 4.70 -1.66 5.68
C GLU A 237 5.66 -1.52 4.50
N VAL A 238 6.91 -1.93 4.70
CA VAL A 238 7.96 -1.83 3.67
C VAL A 238 7.64 -2.70 2.46
N LEU A 239 7.13 -3.91 2.69
CA LEU A 239 6.71 -4.83 1.64
C LEU A 239 5.47 -4.31 0.89
N LEU A 240 4.51 -3.70 1.60
CA LEU A 240 3.36 -3.04 0.99
C LEU A 240 3.79 -1.86 0.11
N TYR A 241 4.66 -0.99 0.60
CA TYR A 241 5.21 0.12 -0.19
C TYR A 241 5.91 -0.37 -1.45
N PHE A 242 6.78 -1.38 -1.32
CA PHE A 242 7.43 -1.99 -2.49
C PHE A 242 6.43 -2.40 -3.57
N LEU A 243 5.42 -3.18 -3.20
CA LEU A 243 4.47 -3.73 -4.17
C LEU A 243 3.54 -2.68 -4.76
N VAL A 244 3.07 -1.73 -3.96
CA VAL A 244 2.18 -0.68 -4.45
C VAL A 244 2.93 0.29 -5.36
N PHE A 245 4.15 0.68 -5.00
CA PHE A 245 4.98 1.51 -5.87
C PHE A 245 5.35 0.78 -7.16
N LEU A 246 5.65 -0.52 -7.10
CA LEU A 246 5.89 -1.33 -8.30
C LEU A 246 4.66 -1.35 -9.23
N TYR A 247 3.47 -1.47 -8.64
CA TYR A 247 2.23 -1.39 -9.41
C TYR A 247 2.04 0.00 -10.02
N LEU A 248 2.23 1.08 -9.27
CA LEU A 248 2.13 2.46 -9.78
C LEU A 248 3.17 2.75 -10.89
N ALA A 249 4.38 2.17 -10.79
CA ALA A 249 5.38 2.25 -11.86
C ALA A 249 4.89 1.62 -13.18
N ALA A 250 4.07 0.57 -13.10
CA ALA A 250 3.51 -0.10 -14.26
C ALA A 250 2.29 0.62 -14.86
N VAL A 251 1.41 1.21 -14.03
CA VAL A 251 0.10 1.75 -14.47
C VAL A 251 0.04 3.27 -14.52
N GLY A 252 0.97 3.96 -13.86
CA GLY A 252 0.98 5.42 -13.73
C GLY A 252 0.04 5.97 -12.66
N GLY A 253 -0.03 7.31 -12.56
CA GLY A 253 -0.57 8.06 -11.43
C GLY A 253 -2.09 8.23 -11.36
N GLY A 254 -2.84 7.75 -12.36
CA GLY A 254 -4.28 8.01 -12.45
C GLY A 254 -4.61 9.40 -13.02
N ILE A 255 -5.91 9.74 -13.01
CA ILE A 255 -6.41 10.94 -13.70
C ILE A 255 -6.06 12.26 -13.01
N TRP A 256 -5.80 12.26 -11.71
CA TRP A 256 -5.40 13.45 -10.95
C TRP A 256 -3.87 13.60 -10.90
N SER A 257 -3.15 13.24 -11.98
CA SER A 257 -1.71 13.39 -12.09
C SER A 257 -1.35 14.47 -13.10
N LEU A 258 -0.24 15.18 -12.88
CA LEU A 258 0.33 16.12 -13.84
C LEU A 258 0.73 15.40 -15.13
N ASP A 259 1.22 14.16 -15.03
CA ASP A 259 1.54 13.34 -16.21
C ASP A 259 0.33 13.16 -17.12
N PHE A 260 -0.85 12.87 -16.54
CA PHE A 260 -2.10 12.75 -17.29
C PHE A 260 -2.53 14.07 -17.95
N ALA A 261 -2.43 15.18 -17.20
CA ALA A 261 -2.77 16.51 -17.71
C ALA A 261 -1.86 16.93 -18.89
N ILE A 262 -0.55 16.65 -18.79
CA ILE A 262 0.43 16.92 -19.85
C ILE A 262 0.14 16.06 -21.10
N GLN A 263 -0.11 14.76 -20.91
CA GLN A 263 -0.45 13.86 -22.03
C GLN A 263 -1.71 14.29 -22.76
N ARG A 264 -2.75 14.70 -22.02
CA ARG A 264 -4.02 15.19 -22.58
C ARG A 264 -3.82 16.45 -23.42
N ARG A 265 -3.00 17.41 -22.93
CA ARG A 265 -2.67 18.64 -23.70
C ARG A 265 -1.89 18.33 -24.98
N ARG A 266 -0.91 17.42 -24.91
CA ARG A 266 -0.13 17.01 -26.09
C ARG A 266 -1.00 16.32 -27.14
N GLY A 267 -1.93 15.47 -26.74
CA GLY A 267 -2.88 14.82 -27.64
C GLY A 267 -3.81 15.82 -28.34
N ALA A 268 -4.30 16.84 -27.63
CA ALA A 268 -5.14 17.90 -28.20
C ALA A 268 -4.37 18.76 -29.23
N MET A 269 -3.11 19.11 -28.96
CA MET A 269 -2.27 19.87 -29.89
C MET A 269 -1.87 19.05 -31.14
N GLY A 270 -1.68 17.74 -30.98
CA GLY A 270 -1.39 16.84 -32.12
C GLY A 270 -2.57 16.75 -33.10
N PHE A 271 -3.80 16.70 -32.55
CA PHE A 271 -5.01 16.65 -33.39
C PHE A 271 -5.25 17.95 -34.22
N GLN A 272 -4.94 19.11 -33.64
CA GLN A 272 -5.05 20.39 -34.33
C GLN A 272 -4.04 20.54 -35.51
N ARG A 273 -2.82 19.96 -35.36
CA ARG A 273 -1.79 20.03 -36.44
C ARG A 273 -2.05 19.10 -37.62
N THR A 274 -2.90 18.10 -37.48
CA THR A 274 -3.26 17.16 -38.55
C THR A 274 -4.47 17.63 -39.38
N HIS A 275 -5.16 18.70 -38.96
CA HIS A 275 -6.33 19.27 -39.63
C HIS A 275 -6.16 20.74 -40.04
N SER A 276 -4.94 21.31 -39.91
CA SER A 276 -4.51 22.59 -40.51
C SER A 276 -3.57 22.34 -41.67
#